data_9663a643c3bc94a53c38d4326b0294ce
#
_entry.id   9663a643c3bc94a53c38d4326b0294ce
#
_cell.length_a   1.000
_cell.length_b   1.000
_cell.length_c   1.000
_cell.angle_alpha   90.00
_cell.angle_beta   90.00
_cell.angle_gamma   90.00
#
_symmetry.space_group_name_H-M   'P 1'
#
loop_
_entity.id
_entity.type
_entity.pdbx_description
1 polymer ?
#
loop_
_entity_poly.entity_id
_entity_poly.type
_entity_poly.pdbx_seq_one_letter_code
_entity_poly.pdbx_strand_id
1 'polypeptide(L)'
;MKIVVLDGYTLNPGDNSWDELAKLGDFVCHDRTPPDQIVERARDADILLTNKTPLSAETLALLPQLKFIGVLATGYNIVDVKAARARGIPVTNIPIYGTDAVAEYVFALLLNFLRQPQFHSELVRQGEWSRVNEWSFWRRPLAEVAGRTIGIVGFGRIGRRVGELASAFKMKVLANDVYQGNPPAYPVEWRGIPELFAEADVISLHCNLTPENTGLVNRELLRSMKRTAYLINTSRGPLVQDADLAQALQEGWIAGAALDVVTVEPIPADNPLLQAPNLTLTPHIAWAAVEARRRLTRITGENIAAFQAGKSVNVVN
;
A
#
# COMPACT_ATOMS: atom_id res chain seq x y z
N MET A 1 -12.50 -25.63 -16.28
CA MET A 1 -12.17 -24.29 -16.77
C MET A 1 -10.66 -24.10 -16.66
N LYS A 2 -10.04 -23.42 -17.63
CA LYS A 2 -8.62 -23.08 -17.58
C LYS A 2 -8.44 -21.77 -16.84
N ILE A 3 -7.63 -21.80 -15.77
CA ILE A 3 -7.32 -20.65 -14.91
C ILE A 3 -5.87 -20.25 -15.15
N VAL A 4 -5.63 -19.02 -15.57
CA VAL A 4 -4.29 -18.52 -15.82
C VAL A 4 -3.99 -17.31 -14.94
N VAL A 5 -2.89 -17.37 -14.18
CA VAL A 5 -2.32 -16.23 -13.43
C VAL A 5 -1.19 -15.64 -14.27
N LEU A 6 -1.25 -14.34 -14.56
CA LEU A 6 -0.27 -13.67 -15.40
C LEU A 6 0.99 -13.20 -14.65
N ASP A 7 0.88 -12.96 -13.34
CA ASP A 7 1.95 -12.33 -12.55
C ASP A 7 1.89 -12.71 -11.06
N GLY A 8 2.02 -14.02 -10.81
CA GLY A 8 1.85 -14.61 -9.50
C GLY A 8 3.01 -14.42 -8.50
N TYR A 9 4.22 -14.05 -8.95
CA TYR A 9 5.44 -14.03 -8.13
C TYR A 9 5.28 -13.26 -6.82
N THR A 10 4.74 -12.04 -6.87
CA THR A 10 4.62 -11.19 -5.68
C THR A 10 3.63 -11.71 -4.64
N LEU A 11 2.68 -12.57 -5.06
CA LEU A 11 1.72 -13.21 -4.16
C LEU A 11 2.27 -14.49 -3.57
N ASN A 12 3.10 -15.21 -4.31
CA ASN A 12 3.71 -16.46 -3.88
C ASN A 12 5.19 -16.53 -4.32
N PRO A 13 6.11 -15.89 -3.62
CA PRO A 13 7.54 -16.08 -3.85
C PRO A 13 8.07 -17.42 -3.28
N GLY A 14 7.19 -18.36 -2.92
CA GLY A 14 7.50 -19.67 -2.36
C GLY A 14 6.90 -19.96 -0.97
N ASP A 15 6.11 -19.02 -0.41
CA ASP A 15 5.56 -19.11 0.96
C ASP A 15 4.01 -19.00 1.04
N ASN A 16 3.33 -18.99 -0.12
CA ASN A 16 1.87 -18.87 -0.22
C ASN A 16 1.35 -19.74 -1.38
N SER A 17 1.04 -21.02 -1.10
CA SER A 17 0.65 -22.00 -2.11
C SER A 17 -0.57 -21.58 -2.95
N TRP A 18 -0.56 -22.00 -4.21
CA TRP A 18 -1.70 -21.90 -5.16
C TRP A 18 -2.63 -23.13 -5.11
N ASP A 19 -2.39 -24.12 -4.24
CA ASP A 19 -3.10 -25.42 -4.24
C ASP A 19 -4.62 -25.26 -4.15
N GLU A 20 -5.11 -24.27 -3.39
CA GLU A 20 -6.56 -24.04 -3.28
C GLU A 20 -7.17 -23.53 -4.59
N LEU A 21 -6.44 -22.75 -5.37
CA LEU A 21 -6.89 -22.29 -6.69
C LEU A 21 -6.75 -23.41 -7.74
N ALA A 22 -5.71 -24.23 -7.63
CA ALA A 22 -5.48 -25.35 -8.53
C ALA A 22 -6.58 -26.43 -8.46
N LYS A 23 -7.29 -26.53 -7.32
CA LYS A 23 -8.47 -27.43 -7.18
C LYS A 23 -9.69 -26.98 -7.99
N LEU A 24 -9.73 -25.71 -8.40
CA LEU A 24 -10.89 -25.11 -9.07
C LEU A 24 -10.88 -25.29 -10.60
N GLY A 25 -9.78 -25.77 -11.19
CA GLY A 25 -9.67 -25.98 -12.63
C GLY A 25 -8.28 -26.33 -13.10
N ASP A 26 -8.08 -26.34 -14.43
CA ASP A 26 -6.76 -26.47 -15.06
C ASP A 26 -5.97 -25.17 -14.80
N PHE A 27 -5.02 -25.23 -13.87
CA PHE A 27 -4.36 -24.06 -13.28
C PHE A 27 -2.95 -23.89 -13.84
N VAL A 28 -2.68 -22.70 -14.38
CA VAL A 28 -1.35 -22.28 -14.84
C VAL A 28 -0.98 -20.94 -14.18
N CYS A 29 0.20 -20.86 -13.58
CA CYS A 29 0.71 -19.63 -13.00
C CYS A 29 2.03 -19.23 -13.67
N HIS A 30 2.07 -18.01 -14.17
CA HIS A 30 3.29 -17.35 -14.61
C HIS A 30 3.76 -16.39 -13.52
N ASP A 31 5.04 -16.42 -13.19
CA ASP A 31 5.63 -15.49 -12.19
C ASP A 31 5.52 -14.04 -12.66
N ARG A 32 5.73 -13.82 -13.95
CA ARG A 32 5.63 -12.52 -14.62
C ARG A 32 5.31 -12.72 -16.10
N THR A 33 4.48 -11.87 -16.67
CA THR A 33 4.16 -11.89 -18.10
C THR A 33 4.58 -10.58 -18.75
N PRO A 34 5.54 -10.61 -19.71
CA PRO A 34 5.88 -9.46 -20.54
C PRO A 34 4.69 -9.01 -21.39
N PRO A 35 4.60 -7.72 -21.76
CA PRO A 35 3.46 -7.17 -22.51
C PRO A 35 3.18 -7.89 -23.84
N ASP A 36 4.20 -8.28 -24.56
CA ASP A 36 4.14 -9.00 -25.84
C ASP A 36 3.67 -10.47 -25.73
N GLN A 37 3.70 -11.04 -24.52
CA GLN A 37 3.27 -12.41 -24.24
C GLN A 37 1.88 -12.52 -23.59
N ILE A 38 1.22 -11.41 -23.28
CA ILE A 38 -0.06 -11.43 -22.56
C ILE A 38 -1.11 -12.23 -23.32
N VAL A 39 -1.28 -11.92 -24.61
CA VAL A 39 -2.30 -12.58 -25.46
C VAL A 39 -1.98 -14.06 -25.63
N GLU A 40 -0.73 -14.42 -25.87
CA GLU A 40 -0.31 -15.81 -26.03
C GLU A 40 -0.63 -16.64 -24.80
N ARG A 41 -0.25 -16.16 -23.61
CA ARG A 41 -0.45 -16.86 -22.35
C ARG A 41 -1.91 -16.93 -21.89
N ALA A 42 -2.69 -15.91 -22.24
CA ALA A 42 -4.11 -15.81 -21.86
C ALA A 42 -5.07 -16.40 -22.89
N ARG A 43 -4.62 -16.77 -24.11
CA ARG A 43 -5.45 -17.14 -25.26
C ARG A 43 -6.54 -18.14 -24.95
N ASP A 44 -6.20 -19.20 -24.21
CA ASP A 44 -7.10 -20.32 -23.92
C ASP A 44 -7.69 -20.24 -22.49
N ALA A 45 -7.53 -19.12 -21.80
CA ALA A 45 -8.03 -18.95 -20.45
C ALA A 45 -9.54 -18.71 -20.44
N ASP A 46 -10.27 -19.48 -19.62
CA ASP A 46 -11.63 -19.16 -19.22
C ASP A 46 -11.62 -18.09 -18.12
N ILE A 47 -10.67 -18.20 -17.20
CA ILE A 47 -10.50 -17.35 -16.00
C ILE A 47 -9.08 -16.78 -16.04
N LEU A 48 -8.97 -15.46 -15.98
CA LEU A 48 -7.70 -14.76 -15.98
C LEU A 48 -7.49 -14.01 -14.68
N LEU A 49 -6.36 -14.26 -14.03
CA LEU A 49 -5.98 -13.60 -12.78
C LEU A 49 -4.77 -12.71 -13.02
N THR A 50 -4.82 -11.49 -12.52
CA THR A 50 -3.73 -10.52 -12.69
C THR A 50 -3.60 -9.61 -11.47
N ASN A 51 -2.36 -9.24 -11.11
CA ASN A 51 -2.08 -8.24 -10.08
C ASN A 51 -1.69 -6.89 -10.71
N LYS A 52 -0.69 -6.90 -11.61
CA LYS A 52 -0.11 -5.70 -12.23
C LYS A 52 0.02 -5.80 -13.75
N THR A 53 -0.22 -6.97 -14.34
CA THR A 53 -0.22 -7.12 -15.80
C THR A 53 -1.47 -6.48 -16.38
N PRO A 54 -1.34 -5.44 -17.25
CA PRO A 54 -2.46 -4.66 -17.74
C PRO A 54 -3.32 -5.45 -18.74
N LEU A 55 -4.63 -5.25 -18.67
CA LEU A 55 -5.62 -5.81 -19.60
C LEU A 55 -6.40 -4.66 -20.25
N SER A 56 -5.87 -4.16 -21.38
CA SER A 56 -6.53 -3.11 -22.17
C SER A 56 -7.71 -3.66 -22.99
N ALA A 57 -8.52 -2.75 -23.57
CA ALA A 57 -9.60 -3.11 -24.47
C ALA A 57 -9.10 -3.96 -25.67
N GLU A 58 -7.95 -3.58 -26.24
CA GLU A 58 -7.33 -4.29 -27.37
C GLU A 58 -6.91 -5.71 -26.96
N THR A 59 -6.28 -5.83 -25.77
CA THR A 59 -5.89 -7.16 -25.23
C THR A 59 -7.12 -8.03 -25.03
N LEU A 60 -8.16 -7.48 -24.37
CA LEU A 60 -9.40 -8.21 -24.12
C LEU A 60 -10.08 -8.66 -25.41
N ALA A 61 -10.07 -7.86 -26.49
CA ALA A 61 -10.66 -8.23 -27.76
C ALA A 61 -10.00 -9.47 -28.40
N LEU A 62 -8.74 -9.75 -28.09
CA LEU A 62 -7.97 -10.90 -28.59
C LEU A 62 -8.15 -12.19 -27.75
N LEU A 63 -8.98 -12.15 -26.69
CA LEU A 63 -9.22 -13.26 -25.77
C LEU A 63 -10.69 -13.74 -25.83
N PRO A 64 -11.12 -14.39 -26.94
CA PRO A 64 -12.55 -14.69 -27.17
C PRO A 64 -13.14 -15.69 -26.17
N GLN A 65 -12.33 -16.55 -25.56
CA GLN A 65 -12.78 -17.58 -24.61
C GLN A 65 -12.90 -17.07 -23.17
N LEU A 66 -12.39 -15.86 -22.88
CA LEU A 66 -12.34 -15.31 -21.54
C LEU A 66 -13.74 -15.02 -20.98
N LYS A 67 -14.02 -15.56 -19.80
CA LYS A 67 -15.33 -15.50 -19.12
C LYS A 67 -15.30 -14.77 -17.79
N PHE A 68 -14.11 -14.62 -17.18
CA PHE A 68 -13.97 -14.03 -15.84
C PHE A 68 -12.56 -13.43 -15.69
N ILE A 69 -12.48 -12.28 -15.01
CA ILE A 69 -11.23 -11.63 -14.62
C ILE A 69 -11.22 -11.43 -13.11
N GLY A 70 -10.17 -11.93 -12.45
CA GLY A 70 -9.88 -11.66 -11.04
C GLY A 70 -8.66 -10.78 -10.87
N VAL A 71 -8.83 -9.60 -10.29
CA VAL A 71 -7.72 -8.73 -9.93
C VAL A 71 -7.22 -9.11 -8.54
N LEU A 72 -5.96 -9.54 -8.45
CA LEU A 72 -5.29 -9.99 -7.22
C LEU A 72 -4.85 -8.81 -6.36
N ALA A 73 -5.72 -7.82 -6.18
CA ALA A 73 -5.52 -6.59 -5.42
C ALA A 73 -6.86 -5.92 -5.11
N THR A 74 -6.84 -4.90 -4.24
CA THR A 74 -8.00 -4.01 -4.05
C THR A 74 -8.15 -3.03 -5.23
N GLY A 75 -7.05 -2.41 -5.70
CA GLY A 75 -7.07 -1.54 -6.88
C GLY A 75 -7.15 -2.36 -8.18
N TYR A 76 -8.01 -1.95 -9.09
CA TYR A 76 -8.30 -2.67 -10.35
C TYR A 76 -8.10 -1.82 -11.63
N ASN A 77 -7.44 -0.70 -11.50
CA ASN A 77 -7.18 0.23 -12.60
C ASN A 77 -6.30 -0.34 -13.74
N ILE A 78 -5.70 -1.51 -13.55
CA ILE A 78 -4.93 -2.24 -14.57
C ILE A 78 -5.83 -2.97 -15.58
N VAL A 79 -7.14 -3.07 -15.34
CA VAL A 79 -8.11 -3.70 -16.25
C VAL A 79 -9.03 -2.64 -16.83
N ASP A 80 -9.24 -2.65 -18.15
CA ASP A 80 -10.32 -1.89 -18.77
C ASP A 80 -11.68 -2.55 -18.43
N VAL A 81 -12.24 -2.11 -17.30
CA VAL A 81 -13.50 -2.64 -16.77
C VAL A 81 -14.70 -2.33 -17.67
N LYS A 82 -14.64 -1.24 -18.46
CA LYS A 82 -15.69 -0.89 -19.41
C LYS A 82 -15.70 -1.84 -20.60
N ALA A 83 -14.53 -2.14 -21.15
CA ALA A 83 -14.37 -3.11 -22.23
C ALA A 83 -14.76 -4.52 -21.78
N ALA A 84 -14.38 -4.93 -20.58
CA ALA A 84 -14.79 -6.21 -20.00
C ALA A 84 -16.31 -6.29 -19.84
N ARG A 85 -16.94 -5.24 -19.30
CA ARG A 85 -18.40 -5.16 -19.15
C ARG A 85 -19.13 -5.27 -20.49
N ALA A 86 -18.65 -4.57 -21.53
CA ALA A 86 -19.25 -4.62 -22.87
C ALA A 86 -19.27 -6.03 -23.47
N ARG A 87 -18.38 -6.91 -22.99
CA ARG A 87 -18.30 -8.31 -23.38
C ARG A 87 -19.01 -9.25 -22.40
N GLY A 88 -19.69 -8.73 -21.37
CA GLY A 88 -20.34 -9.56 -20.35
C GLY A 88 -19.36 -10.29 -19.43
N ILE A 89 -18.09 -9.87 -19.36
CA ILE A 89 -17.06 -10.51 -18.53
C ILE A 89 -17.05 -9.79 -17.17
N PRO A 90 -17.42 -10.48 -16.06
CA PRO A 90 -17.29 -9.89 -14.73
C PRO A 90 -15.81 -9.73 -14.35
N VAL A 91 -15.48 -8.56 -13.81
CA VAL A 91 -14.20 -8.25 -13.20
C VAL A 91 -14.39 -8.19 -11.70
N THR A 92 -13.63 -8.97 -10.95
CA THR A 92 -13.67 -8.97 -9.48
C THR A 92 -12.36 -8.48 -8.92
N ASN A 93 -12.41 -7.92 -7.70
CA ASN A 93 -11.23 -7.55 -6.93
C ASN A 93 -11.24 -8.21 -5.54
N ILE A 94 -10.23 -7.89 -4.73
CA ILE A 94 -10.15 -8.33 -3.34
C ILE A 94 -10.30 -7.10 -2.42
N PRO A 95 -11.52 -6.81 -1.95
CA PRO A 95 -11.81 -5.54 -1.27
C PRO A 95 -11.20 -5.43 0.13
N ILE A 96 -10.98 -6.57 0.83
CA ILE A 96 -10.54 -6.57 2.23
C ILE A 96 -9.57 -7.73 2.46
N TYR A 97 -8.26 -7.47 2.36
CA TYR A 97 -7.26 -8.49 2.70
C TYR A 97 -6.07 -7.93 3.51
N GLY A 98 -5.67 -6.70 3.26
CA GLY A 98 -4.44 -6.10 3.79
C GLY A 98 -4.64 -5.01 4.84
N THR A 99 -5.85 -4.82 5.39
CA THR A 99 -6.15 -3.70 6.31
C THR A 99 -5.22 -3.70 7.52
N ASP A 100 -5.09 -4.83 8.22
CA ASP A 100 -4.21 -4.94 9.39
C ASP A 100 -2.75 -4.84 8.98
N ALA A 101 -2.33 -5.56 7.93
CA ALA A 101 -0.95 -5.55 7.46
C ALA A 101 -0.45 -4.12 7.14
N VAL A 102 -1.24 -3.33 6.42
CA VAL A 102 -0.87 -1.94 6.09
C VAL A 102 -0.86 -1.07 7.33
N ALA A 103 -1.85 -1.19 8.22
CA ALA A 103 -1.89 -0.39 9.44
C ALA A 103 -0.72 -0.71 10.39
N GLU A 104 -0.37 -1.97 10.56
CA GLU A 104 0.80 -2.42 11.32
C GLU A 104 2.10 -1.91 10.69
N TYR A 105 2.18 -1.92 9.36
CA TYR A 105 3.36 -1.44 8.64
C TYR A 105 3.58 0.06 8.83
N VAL A 106 2.51 0.88 8.87
CA VAL A 106 2.59 2.31 9.24
C VAL A 106 3.24 2.48 10.59
N PHE A 107 2.85 1.68 11.60
CA PHE A 107 3.46 1.75 12.94
C PHE A 107 4.87 1.19 12.96
N ALA A 108 5.20 0.16 12.18
CA ALA A 108 6.58 -0.30 12.04
C ALA A 108 7.50 0.82 11.51
N LEU A 109 7.05 1.54 10.48
CA LEU A 109 7.78 2.69 9.92
C LEU A 109 7.90 3.83 10.93
N LEU A 110 6.81 4.21 11.61
CA LEU A 110 6.79 5.27 12.62
C LEU A 110 7.72 4.95 13.80
N LEU A 111 7.60 3.76 14.35
CA LEU A 111 8.42 3.32 15.48
C LEU A 111 9.90 3.19 15.09
N ASN A 112 10.20 2.81 13.84
CA ASN A 112 11.58 2.80 13.36
C ASN A 112 12.19 4.20 13.36
N PHE A 113 11.47 5.24 12.97
CA PHE A 113 11.96 6.62 13.07
C PHE A 113 12.22 7.04 14.51
N LEU A 114 11.29 6.77 15.40
CA LEU A 114 11.32 7.30 16.77
C LEU A 114 12.23 6.50 17.71
N ARG A 115 12.43 5.21 17.47
CA ARG A 115 13.14 4.30 18.38
C ARG A 115 14.42 3.71 17.78
N GLN A 116 14.53 3.62 16.47
CA GLN A 116 15.71 3.20 15.70
C GLN A 116 16.41 1.93 16.24
N PRO A 117 15.67 0.84 16.52
CA PRO A 117 16.24 -0.36 17.14
C PRO A 117 17.30 -1.03 16.25
N GLN A 118 17.08 -1.06 14.93
CA GLN A 118 18.03 -1.67 13.99
C GLN A 118 19.35 -0.90 13.95
N PHE A 119 19.30 0.42 13.88
CA PHE A 119 20.48 1.27 13.91
C PHE A 119 21.33 1.04 15.16
N HIS A 120 20.71 1.02 16.35
CA HIS A 120 21.44 0.77 17.60
C HIS A 120 21.95 -0.66 17.70
N SER A 121 21.20 -1.65 17.17
CA SER A 121 21.66 -3.04 17.09
C SER A 121 22.94 -3.18 16.23
N GLU A 122 23.03 -2.44 15.13
CA GLU A 122 24.22 -2.43 14.28
C GLU A 122 25.41 -1.81 14.98
N LEU A 123 25.24 -0.70 15.69
CA LEU A 123 26.30 -0.10 16.51
C LEU A 123 26.81 -1.04 17.59
N VAL A 124 25.92 -1.80 18.25
CA VAL A 124 26.30 -2.84 19.23
C VAL A 124 27.15 -3.92 18.56
N ARG A 125 26.75 -4.43 17.39
CA ARG A 125 27.51 -5.45 16.63
C ARG A 125 28.88 -4.94 16.17
N GLN A 126 29.02 -3.64 15.91
CA GLN A 126 30.28 -2.98 15.60
C GLN A 126 31.16 -2.76 16.84
N GLY A 127 30.72 -3.21 18.02
CA GLY A 127 31.45 -3.14 19.28
C GLY A 127 31.42 -1.77 19.95
N GLU A 128 30.52 -0.86 19.57
CA GLU A 128 30.43 0.46 20.22
C GLU A 128 30.10 0.33 21.70
N TRP A 129 29.17 -0.54 22.08
CA TRP A 129 28.79 -0.70 23.47
C TRP A 129 29.94 -1.19 24.35
N SER A 130 30.83 -2.01 23.81
CA SER A 130 32.01 -2.49 24.54
C SER A 130 33.11 -1.41 24.71
N ARG A 131 32.99 -0.27 24.02
CA ARG A 131 33.98 0.81 24.05
C ARG A 131 33.52 2.05 24.84
N VAL A 132 32.26 2.12 25.24
CA VAL A 132 31.76 3.19 26.11
C VAL A 132 31.90 2.80 27.57
N ASN A 133 32.13 3.78 28.45
CA ASN A 133 32.25 3.56 29.88
C ASN A 133 30.89 3.49 30.60
N GLU A 134 29.82 3.81 29.87
CA GLU A 134 28.47 3.85 30.42
C GLU A 134 27.75 2.50 30.21
N TRP A 135 26.80 2.17 31.07
CA TRP A 135 26.00 0.95 30.97
C TRP A 135 25.02 0.96 29.80
N SER A 136 24.70 2.15 29.23
CA SER A 136 23.87 2.31 28.06
C SER A 136 24.35 3.49 27.19
N PHE A 137 23.96 3.49 25.91
CA PHE A 137 24.22 4.60 24.99
C PHE A 137 23.16 4.73 23.92
N TRP A 138 23.03 5.90 23.36
CA TRP A 138 22.29 6.18 22.12
C TRP A 138 23.01 7.23 21.30
N ARG A 139 22.89 7.15 19.96
CA ARG A 139 23.56 8.06 19.02
C ARG A 139 22.63 9.04 18.35
N ARG A 140 21.31 8.85 18.51
CA ARG A 140 20.26 9.73 17.98
C ARG A 140 19.17 9.89 19.04
N PRO A 141 18.49 11.04 19.07
CA PRO A 141 17.38 11.24 20.01
C PRO A 141 16.32 10.14 19.83
N LEU A 142 15.92 9.54 20.93
CA LEU A 142 14.81 8.58 21.00
C LEU A 142 13.57 9.29 21.51
N ALA A 143 12.41 9.00 20.91
CA ALA A 143 11.16 9.63 21.25
C ALA A 143 10.02 8.64 21.42
N GLU A 144 8.99 9.03 22.17
CA GLU A 144 7.75 8.27 22.34
C GLU A 144 6.69 8.73 21.35
N VAL A 145 5.76 7.84 21.02
CA VAL A 145 4.53 8.17 20.24
C VAL A 145 3.42 8.68 21.14
N ALA A 146 3.40 8.27 22.41
CA ALA A 146 2.37 8.67 23.37
C ALA A 146 2.29 10.19 23.52
N GLY A 147 1.08 10.74 23.49
CA GLY A 147 0.83 12.18 23.54
C GLY A 147 1.05 12.94 22.24
N ARG A 148 1.61 12.30 21.18
CA ARG A 148 1.74 12.92 19.85
C ARG A 148 0.42 12.90 19.10
N THR A 149 0.30 13.77 18.12
CA THR A 149 -0.87 13.87 17.22
C THR A 149 -0.56 13.20 15.88
N ILE A 150 -1.43 12.28 15.47
CA ILE A 150 -1.40 11.72 14.12
C ILE A 150 -2.53 12.33 13.28
N GLY A 151 -2.21 12.82 12.08
CA GLY A 151 -3.15 13.27 11.07
C GLY A 151 -3.31 12.20 9.98
N ILE A 152 -4.52 11.71 9.81
CA ILE A 152 -4.88 10.65 8.87
C ILE A 152 -5.66 11.24 7.69
N VAL A 153 -5.08 11.19 6.50
CA VAL A 153 -5.72 11.62 5.26
C VAL A 153 -6.31 10.40 4.56
N GLY A 154 -7.65 10.34 4.48
CA GLY A 154 -8.41 9.16 4.06
C GLY A 154 -8.75 8.27 5.26
N PHE A 155 -9.98 8.38 5.76
CA PHE A 155 -10.44 7.67 6.96
C PHE A 155 -11.36 6.50 6.61
N GLY A 156 -10.97 5.75 5.55
CA GLY A 156 -11.57 4.49 5.15
C GLY A 156 -11.14 3.33 6.06
N ARG A 157 -11.20 2.09 5.59
CA ARG A 157 -10.87 0.89 6.39
C ARG A 157 -9.46 0.94 6.98
N ILE A 158 -8.45 1.26 6.17
CA ILE A 158 -7.05 1.32 6.62
C ILE A 158 -6.83 2.49 7.55
N GLY A 159 -7.28 3.71 7.18
CA GLY A 159 -7.13 4.89 8.02
C GLY A 159 -7.80 4.74 9.39
N ARG A 160 -8.97 4.11 9.47
CA ARG A 160 -9.64 3.78 10.74
C ARG A 160 -8.83 2.80 11.58
N ARG A 161 -8.23 1.77 10.95
CA ARG A 161 -7.38 0.80 11.66
C ARG A 161 -6.08 1.45 12.17
N VAL A 162 -5.48 2.35 11.39
CA VAL A 162 -4.36 3.18 11.84
C VAL A 162 -4.77 4.06 13.01
N GLY A 163 -5.94 4.70 12.97
CA GLY A 163 -6.46 5.49 14.08
C GLY A 163 -6.72 4.68 15.36
N GLU A 164 -7.19 3.44 15.22
CA GLU A 164 -7.37 2.51 16.35
C GLU A 164 -6.03 2.17 17.01
N LEU A 165 -5.02 1.82 16.23
CA LEU A 165 -3.67 1.57 16.73
C LEU A 165 -3.07 2.83 17.35
N ALA A 166 -3.25 4.00 16.73
CA ALA A 166 -2.81 5.28 17.29
C ALA A 166 -3.44 5.56 18.65
N SER A 167 -4.73 5.32 18.80
CA SER A 167 -5.44 5.45 20.08
C SER A 167 -4.88 4.51 21.15
N ALA A 168 -4.59 3.25 20.78
CA ALA A 168 -3.95 2.29 21.69
C ALA A 168 -2.55 2.73 22.13
N PHE A 169 -1.81 3.42 21.26
CA PHE A 169 -0.54 4.08 21.59
C PHE A 169 -0.70 5.44 22.31
N LYS A 170 -1.91 5.81 22.71
CA LYS A 170 -2.24 7.08 23.39
C LYS A 170 -1.90 8.33 22.56
N MET A 171 -1.99 8.22 21.23
CA MET A 171 -1.88 9.37 20.33
C MET A 171 -3.24 10.09 20.22
N LYS A 172 -3.21 11.41 19.97
CA LYS A 172 -4.38 12.15 19.51
C LYS A 172 -4.58 11.88 18.01
N VAL A 173 -5.82 11.58 17.60
CA VAL A 173 -6.15 11.28 16.21
C VAL A 173 -6.90 12.45 15.58
N LEU A 174 -6.30 13.05 14.55
CA LEU A 174 -6.95 13.95 13.62
C LEU A 174 -7.24 13.20 12.32
N ALA A 175 -8.37 13.47 11.68
CA ALA A 175 -8.74 12.81 10.43
C ALA A 175 -9.27 13.80 9.39
N ASN A 176 -9.04 13.47 8.11
CA ASN A 176 -9.64 14.11 6.96
C ASN A 176 -10.23 13.04 6.05
N ASP A 177 -11.48 13.18 5.70
CA ASP A 177 -12.16 12.36 4.68
C ASP A 177 -13.37 13.13 4.14
N VAL A 178 -13.79 12.80 2.93
CA VAL A 178 -15.05 13.32 2.35
C VAL A 178 -16.27 12.72 3.04
N TYR A 179 -16.14 11.53 3.62
CA TYR A 179 -17.19 10.85 4.36
C TYR A 179 -16.84 10.71 5.85
N GLN A 180 -17.62 11.39 6.71
CA GLN A 180 -17.39 11.44 8.16
C GLN A 180 -18.39 10.59 8.97
N GLY A 181 -19.16 9.73 8.30
CA GLY A 181 -20.09 8.83 8.97
C GLY A 181 -19.42 7.65 9.68
N ASN A 182 -20.21 6.90 10.46
CA ASN A 182 -19.78 5.74 11.25
C ASN A 182 -18.58 6.07 12.16
N PRO A 183 -18.77 6.87 13.23
CA PRO A 183 -17.68 7.24 14.13
C PRO A 183 -17.04 5.97 14.73
N PRO A 184 -15.70 5.94 14.89
CA PRO A 184 -15.01 4.84 15.54
C PRO A 184 -15.26 4.85 17.06
N ALA A 185 -14.89 3.73 17.74
CA ALA A 185 -15.01 3.60 19.18
C ALA A 185 -13.95 4.41 19.98
N TYR A 186 -13.07 5.12 19.33
CA TYR A 186 -12.01 5.97 19.90
C TYR A 186 -12.20 7.43 19.47
N PRO A 187 -11.68 8.41 20.23
CA PRO A 187 -11.81 9.82 19.89
C PRO A 187 -11.11 10.19 18.58
N VAL A 188 -11.80 10.92 17.72
CA VAL A 188 -11.27 11.47 16.46
C VAL A 188 -11.75 12.91 16.30
N GLU A 189 -10.84 13.80 15.95
CA GLU A 189 -11.17 15.18 15.59
C GLU A 189 -11.00 15.38 14.09
N TRP A 190 -12.04 15.92 13.44
CA TRP A 190 -12.01 16.20 12.00
C TRP A 190 -11.33 17.53 11.71
N ARG A 191 -10.50 17.56 10.65
CA ARG A 191 -9.78 18.77 10.19
C ARG A 191 -9.81 18.88 8.69
N GLY A 192 -9.72 20.10 8.19
CA GLY A 192 -9.30 20.37 6.81
C GLY A 192 -7.85 19.95 6.59
N ILE A 193 -7.45 19.79 5.33
CA ILE A 193 -6.08 19.36 4.98
C ILE A 193 -5.03 20.34 5.53
N PRO A 194 -5.14 21.67 5.35
CA PRO A 194 -4.12 22.59 5.85
C PRO A 194 -3.96 22.54 7.37
N GLU A 195 -5.05 22.51 8.13
CA GLU A 195 -5.03 22.45 9.59
C GLU A 195 -4.47 21.11 10.08
N LEU A 196 -4.86 20.00 9.42
CA LEU A 196 -4.36 18.68 9.76
C LEU A 196 -2.84 18.60 9.59
N PHE A 197 -2.30 19.16 8.50
CA PHE A 197 -0.84 19.17 8.27
C PHE A 197 -0.10 20.06 9.27
N ALA A 198 -0.66 21.21 9.65
CA ALA A 198 -0.06 22.13 10.61
C ALA A 198 -0.08 21.60 12.07
N GLU A 199 -1.15 20.87 12.46
CA GLU A 199 -1.33 20.41 13.84
C GLU A 199 -0.66 19.06 14.14
N ALA A 200 -0.47 18.19 13.14
CA ALA A 200 0.00 16.84 13.36
C ALA A 200 1.51 16.73 13.59
N ASP A 201 1.92 15.77 14.40
CA ASP A 201 3.32 15.34 14.54
C ASP A 201 3.66 14.21 13.55
N VAL A 202 2.65 13.53 13.05
CA VAL A 202 2.76 12.47 12.04
C VAL A 202 1.61 12.62 11.06
N ILE A 203 1.89 12.65 9.76
CA ILE A 203 0.88 12.56 8.69
C ILE A 203 0.93 11.17 8.10
N SER A 204 -0.22 10.51 7.94
CA SER A 204 -0.34 9.21 7.30
C SER A 204 -1.42 9.23 6.21
N LEU A 205 -1.03 8.85 4.98
CA LEU A 205 -1.90 8.93 3.80
C LEU A 205 -2.56 7.57 3.53
N HIS A 206 -3.91 7.57 3.44
CA HIS A 206 -4.74 6.39 3.20
C HIS A 206 -5.90 6.66 2.24
N CYS A 207 -5.93 7.83 1.60
CA CYS A 207 -6.92 8.16 0.58
C CYS A 207 -6.61 7.47 -0.76
N ASN A 208 -7.65 7.25 -1.56
CA ASN A 208 -7.49 6.83 -2.94
C ASN A 208 -6.85 7.95 -3.76
N LEU A 209 -6.08 7.56 -4.78
CA LEU A 209 -5.58 8.52 -5.78
C LEU A 209 -6.71 8.88 -6.75
N THR A 210 -6.89 10.16 -6.96
CA THR A 210 -7.79 10.74 -7.98
C THR A 210 -7.06 11.84 -8.75
N PRO A 211 -7.57 12.30 -9.90
CA PRO A 211 -6.97 13.44 -10.59
C PRO A 211 -6.84 14.69 -9.70
N GLU A 212 -7.83 14.92 -8.83
CA GLU A 212 -7.95 16.12 -7.99
C GLU A 212 -6.95 16.14 -6.84
N ASN A 213 -6.48 14.97 -6.35
CA ASN A 213 -5.54 14.87 -5.25
C ASN A 213 -4.14 14.41 -5.69
N THR A 214 -3.90 14.32 -6.99
CA THR A 214 -2.54 14.10 -7.51
C THR A 214 -1.64 15.26 -7.11
N GLY A 215 -0.50 14.96 -6.49
CA GLY A 215 0.41 15.97 -5.95
C GLY A 215 -0.16 16.74 -4.73
N LEU A 216 -1.11 16.15 -4.00
CA LEU A 216 -1.69 16.73 -2.79
C LEU A 216 -0.60 17.21 -1.82
N VAL A 217 0.37 16.36 -1.54
CA VAL A 217 1.51 16.71 -0.68
C VAL A 217 2.57 17.39 -1.55
N ASN A 218 2.52 18.69 -1.52
CA ASN A 218 3.38 19.60 -2.27
C ASN A 218 4.22 20.45 -1.31
N ARG A 219 5.02 21.34 -1.88
CA ARG A 219 5.89 22.28 -1.16
C ARG A 219 5.14 23.08 -0.09
N GLU A 220 3.94 23.57 -0.38
CA GLU A 220 3.16 24.41 0.53
C GLU A 220 2.74 23.63 1.77
N LEU A 221 2.15 22.45 1.59
CA LEU A 221 1.76 21.58 2.71
C LEU A 221 2.98 21.09 3.50
N LEU A 222 4.08 20.71 2.84
CA LEU A 222 5.31 20.31 3.52
C LEU A 222 5.89 21.42 4.38
N ARG A 223 5.83 22.68 3.94
CA ARG A 223 6.27 23.84 4.72
C ARG A 223 5.33 24.19 5.87
N SER A 224 4.05 23.82 5.81
CA SER A 224 3.11 24.05 6.90
C SER A 224 3.27 23.04 8.04
N MET A 225 3.92 21.91 7.81
CA MET A 225 4.16 20.90 8.84
C MET A 225 5.13 21.39 9.92
N LYS A 226 5.03 20.78 11.09
CA LYS A 226 6.04 20.99 12.16
C LYS A 226 7.40 20.47 11.69
N ARG A 227 8.46 21.18 12.03
CA ARG A 227 9.84 20.72 11.71
C ARG A 227 10.21 19.38 12.36
N THR A 228 9.47 18.98 13.39
CA THR A 228 9.60 17.69 14.09
C THR A 228 8.66 16.61 13.54
N ALA A 229 7.85 16.94 12.53
CA ALA A 229 6.84 16.04 12.00
C ALA A 229 7.40 15.01 11.02
N TYR A 230 6.67 13.90 10.86
CA TYR A 230 6.96 12.81 9.93
C TYR A 230 5.82 12.63 8.93
N LEU A 231 6.16 12.34 7.68
CA LEU A 231 5.19 11.96 6.63
C LEU A 231 5.30 10.45 6.35
N ILE A 232 4.17 9.75 6.30
CA ILE A 232 4.10 8.33 5.94
C ILE A 232 3.12 8.14 4.78
N ASN A 233 3.57 7.52 3.70
CA ASN A 233 2.72 7.16 2.56
C ASN A 233 2.81 5.66 2.25
N THR A 234 1.75 4.94 2.57
CA THR A 234 1.52 3.53 2.21
C THR A 234 0.31 3.37 1.28
N SER A 235 -0.11 4.47 0.64
CA SER A 235 -1.30 4.50 -0.22
C SER A 235 -0.94 4.51 -1.70
N ARG A 236 -0.65 5.69 -2.28
CA ARG A 236 -0.26 5.84 -3.69
C ARG A 236 0.84 6.89 -3.83
N GLY A 237 1.88 6.57 -4.60
CA GLY A 237 3.02 7.45 -4.82
C GLY A 237 2.65 8.84 -5.32
N PRO A 238 1.82 8.98 -6.38
CA PRO A 238 1.47 10.29 -6.94
C PRO A 238 0.69 11.24 -6.02
N LEU A 239 0.32 10.83 -4.80
CA LEU A 239 -0.19 11.75 -3.76
C LEU A 239 0.88 12.73 -3.27
N VAL A 240 2.17 12.38 -3.43
CA VAL A 240 3.32 13.17 -2.96
C VAL A 240 4.12 13.61 -4.16
N GLN A 241 4.53 14.86 -4.20
CA GLN A 241 5.48 15.35 -5.19
C GLN A 241 6.90 14.99 -4.76
N ASP A 242 7.53 14.01 -5.44
CA ASP A 242 8.84 13.45 -5.09
C ASP A 242 9.92 14.53 -4.93
N ALA A 243 9.96 15.50 -5.85
CA ALA A 243 10.95 16.59 -5.82
C ALA A 243 10.76 17.54 -4.63
N ASP A 244 9.51 17.89 -4.31
CA ASP A 244 9.19 18.75 -3.18
C ASP A 244 9.50 18.08 -1.84
N LEU A 245 9.21 16.77 -1.73
CA LEU A 245 9.56 15.99 -0.53
C LEU A 245 11.08 15.86 -0.38
N ALA A 246 11.80 15.56 -1.45
CA ALA A 246 13.26 15.49 -1.42
C ALA A 246 13.88 16.82 -0.94
N GLN A 247 13.39 17.95 -1.45
CA GLN A 247 13.81 19.27 -1.00
C GLN A 247 13.44 19.53 0.47
N ALA A 248 12.22 19.17 0.89
CA ALA A 248 11.77 19.36 2.27
C ALA A 248 12.67 18.61 3.27
N LEU A 249 13.09 17.41 2.94
CA LEU A 249 13.99 16.61 3.75
C LEU A 249 15.42 17.20 3.75
N GLN A 250 15.90 17.62 2.59
CA GLN A 250 17.23 18.23 2.45
C GLN A 250 17.35 19.54 3.24
N GLU A 251 16.31 20.37 3.23
CA GLU A 251 16.27 21.66 3.93
C GLU A 251 15.74 21.57 5.38
N GLY A 252 15.33 20.36 5.81
CA GLY A 252 14.84 20.12 7.18
C GLY A 252 13.53 20.84 7.49
N TRP A 253 12.60 20.92 6.52
CA TRP A 253 11.26 21.43 6.77
C TRP A 253 10.44 20.48 7.64
N ILE A 254 10.70 19.17 7.50
CA ILE A 254 10.16 18.10 8.33
C ILE A 254 11.29 17.19 8.85
N ALA A 255 11.02 16.42 9.90
CA ALA A 255 12.03 15.56 10.52
C ALA A 255 12.38 14.32 9.68
N GLY A 256 11.45 13.80 8.92
CA GLY A 256 11.65 12.62 8.09
C GLY A 256 10.39 12.17 7.36
N ALA A 257 10.55 11.20 6.46
CA ALA A 257 9.44 10.57 5.76
C ALA A 257 9.67 9.07 5.57
N ALA A 258 8.57 8.31 5.45
CA ALA A 258 8.58 6.91 5.03
C ALA A 258 7.60 6.71 3.87
N LEU A 259 8.09 6.20 2.77
CA LEU A 259 7.30 5.91 1.59
C LEU A 259 7.42 4.43 1.24
N ASP A 260 6.29 3.74 1.22
CA ASP A 260 6.19 2.39 0.67
C ASP A 260 5.84 2.42 -0.82
N VAL A 261 5.45 3.59 -1.32
CA VAL A 261 5.01 3.84 -2.69
C VAL A 261 5.64 5.13 -3.21
N VAL A 262 5.98 5.17 -4.51
CA VAL A 262 6.56 6.32 -5.20
C VAL A 262 5.81 6.61 -6.50
N THR A 263 6.03 7.80 -7.06
CA THR A 263 5.29 8.26 -8.26
C THR A 263 5.42 7.29 -9.44
N VAL A 264 6.60 6.73 -9.65
CA VAL A 264 6.85 5.71 -10.68
C VAL A 264 7.43 4.46 -10.02
N GLU A 265 6.78 3.31 -10.21
CA GLU A 265 7.19 2.02 -9.65
C GLU A 265 7.52 1.02 -10.78
N PRO A 266 8.70 0.37 -10.76
CA PRO A 266 9.82 0.55 -9.82
C PRO A 266 10.44 1.95 -9.87
N ILE A 267 11.03 2.39 -8.73
CA ILE A 267 11.64 3.72 -8.62
C ILE A 267 12.76 3.90 -9.66
N PRO A 268 12.74 4.99 -10.46
CA PRO A 268 13.85 5.30 -11.37
C PRO A 268 15.15 5.59 -10.62
N ALA A 269 16.28 5.21 -11.23
CA ALA A 269 17.60 5.37 -10.60
C ALA A 269 18.02 6.84 -10.36
N ASP A 270 17.42 7.76 -11.08
CA ASP A 270 17.63 9.21 -10.98
C ASP A 270 16.61 9.94 -10.11
N ASN A 271 15.70 9.19 -9.46
CA ASN A 271 14.69 9.81 -8.59
C ASN A 271 15.36 10.51 -7.40
N PRO A 272 15.05 11.80 -7.15
CA PRO A 272 15.70 12.62 -6.10
C PRO A 272 15.49 12.05 -4.68
N LEU A 273 14.46 11.27 -4.45
CA LEU A 273 14.20 10.64 -3.17
C LEU A 273 15.31 9.66 -2.75
N LEU A 274 16.03 9.05 -3.70
CA LEU A 274 17.11 8.10 -3.40
C LEU A 274 18.30 8.76 -2.66
N GLN A 275 18.44 10.08 -2.75
CA GLN A 275 19.51 10.85 -2.08
C GLN A 275 18.97 11.68 -0.91
N ALA A 276 17.67 11.66 -0.63
CA ALA A 276 17.07 12.47 0.42
C ALA A 276 17.45 11.93 1.83
N PRO A 277 17.89 12.80 2.75
CA PRO A 277 18.21 12.40 4.11
C PRO A 277 16.92 12.05 4.90
N ASN A 278 17.06 11.25 5.95
CA ASN A 278 15.95 10.89 6.86
C ASN A 278 14.71 10.32 6.15
N LEU A 279 14.91 9.62 5.05
CA LEU A 279 13.88 8.95 4.28
C LEU A 279 14.03 7.43 4.40
N THR A 280 12.93 6.74 4.70
CA THR A 280 12.82 5.29 4.57
C THR A 280 11.99 5.00 3.32
N LEU A 281 12.58 4.28 2.36
CA LEU A 281 11.90 3.77 1.16
C LEU A 281 11.74 2.27 1.26
N THR A 282 10.55 1.77 0.95
CA THR A 282 10.28 0.33 0.86
C THR A 282 9.54 0.02 -0.45
N PRO A 283 9.72 -1.17 -1.03
CA PRO A 283 9.31 -1.44 -2.41
C PRO A 283 7.85 -1.94 -2.50
N HIS A 284 6.89 -1.14 -2.02
CA HIS A 284 5.44 -1.41 -2.07
C HIS A 284 5.06 -2.74 -1.39
N ILE A 285 5.49 -2.92 -0.14
CA ILE A 285 5.34 -4.18 0.62
C ILE A 285 4.46 -4.05 1.87
N ALA A 286 3.85 -2.90 2.15
CA ALA A 286 2.97 -2.73 3.31
C ALA A 286 1.81 -3.76 3.35
N TRP A 287 1.38 -4.25 2.20
CA TRP A 287 0.34 -5.27 2.04
C TRP A 287 0.86 -6.72 2.13
N ALA A 288 2.19 -6.93 2.06
CA ALA A 288 2.79 -8.21 1.67
C ALA A 288 2.94 -9.23 2.81
N ALA A 289 2.38 -8.97 4.00
CA ALA A 289 2.36 -9.96 5.07
C ALA A 289 1.78 -11.30 4.58
N VAL A 290 2.37 -12.40 5.02
CA VAL A 290 1.98 -13.75 4.60
C VAL A 290 0.49 -14.02 4.85
N GLU A 291 -0.02 -13.56 5.99
CA GLU A 291 -1.43 -13.71 6.37
C GLU A 291 -2.34 -12.90 5.42
N ALA A 292 -1.94 -11.71 5.01
CA ALA A 292 -2.67 -10.89 4.06
C ALA A 292 -2.71 -11.55 2.68
N ARG A 293 -1.57 -12.09 2.19
CA ARG A 293 -1.49 -12.81 0.92
C ARG A 293 -2.32 -14.10 0.93
N ARG A 294 -2.32 -14.85 2.04
CA ARG A 294 -3.19 -16.03 2.22
C ARG A 294 -4.67 -15.65 2.18
N ARG A 295 -5.08 -14.56 2.87
CA ARG A 295 -6.45 -14.04 2.77
C ARG A 295 -6.81 -13.66 1.33
N LEU A 296 -5.90 -12.99 0.63
CA LEU A 296 -6.10 -12.61 -0.77
C LEU A 296 -6.32 -13.85 -1.64
N THR A 297 -5.46 -14.86 -1.55
CA THR A 297 -5.57 -16.11 -2.31
C THR A 297 -6.88 -16.84 -2.00
N ARG A 298 -7.27 -16.93 -0.73
CA ARG A 298 -8.54 -17.53 -0.31
C ARG A 298 -9.75 -16.80 -0.91
N ILE A 299 -9.80 -15.47 -0.81
CA ILE A 299 -10.92 -14.68 -1.39
C ILE A 299 -10.94 -14.80 -2.91
N THR A 300 -9.77 -14.88 -3.58
CA THR A 300 -9.70 -15.17 -5.00
C THR A 300 -10.38 -16.50 -5.34
N GLY A 301 -10.10 -17.54 -4.56
CA GLY A 301 -10.74 -18.86 -4.72
C GLY A 301 -12.26 -18.78 -4.50
N GLU A 302 -12.72 -18.04 -3.49
CA GLU A 302 -14.13 -17.80 -3.23
C GLU A 302 -14.82 -17.07 -4.40
N ASN A 303 -14.18 -16.05 -4.98
CA ASN A 303 -14.69 -15.35 -6.17
C ASN A 303 -14.83 -16.29 -7.37
N ILE A 304 -13.82 -17.13 -7.63
CA ILE A 304 -13.85 -18.12 -8.71
C ILE A 304 -14.94 -19.16 -8.49
N ALA A 305 -15.04 -19.74 -7.28
CA ALA A 305 -16.04 -20.74 -6.95
C ALA A 305 -17.47 -20.16 -7.07
N ALA A 306 -17.67 -18.93 -6.63
CA ALA A 306 -18.96 -18.24 -6.79
C ALA A 306 -19.31 -18.04 -8.27
N PHE A 307 -18.34 -17.60 -9.09
CA PHE A 307 -18.53 -17.46 -10.54
C PHE A 307 -18.91 -18.81 -11.19
N GLN A 308 -18.21 -19.90 -10.87
CA GLN A 308 -18.49 -21.24 -11.37
C GLN A 308 -19.88 -21.73 -10.97
N ALA A 309 -20.41 -21.28 -9.83
CA ALA A 309 -21.77 -21.55 -9.36
C ALA A 309 -22.84 -20.60 -9.97
N GLY A 310 -22.47 -19.77 -10.96
CA GLY A 310 -23.37 -18.82 -11.61
C GLY A 310 -23.65 -17.56 -10.77
N LYS A 311 -22.85 -17.28 -9.73
CA LYS A 311 -22.96 -16.10 -8.87
C LYS A 311 -21.64 -15.33 -8.92
N SER A 312 -21.67 -14.02 -9.17
CA SER A 312 -20.48 -13.19 -9.10
C SER A 312 -20.51 -12.33 -7.86
N VAL A 313 -19.43 -12.37 -7.08
CA VAL A 313 -19.23 -11.57 -5.86
C VAL A 313 -18.01 -10.66 -6.03
N ASN A 314 -17.95 -9.56 -5.31
CA ASN A 314 -16.86 -8.57 -5.39
C ASN A 314 -16.64 -8.01 -6.81
N VAL A 315 -17.71 -7.91 -7.62
CA VAL A 315 -17.68 -7.37 -8.99
C VAL A 315 -17.49 -5.86 -8.96
N VAL A 316 -16.62 -5.35 -9.85
CA VAL A 316 -16.24 -3.92 -9.94
C VAL A 316 -16.59 -3.27 -11.29
N ASN A 317 -17.25 -4.00 -12.20
CA ASN A 317 -17.69 -3.50 -13.51
C ASN A 317 -19.19 -3.68 -13.78
#